data_2f3a97e475f05edc788940953594f42a
#
_entry.id   2f3a97e475f05edc788940953594f42a
#
_cell.length_a   1.000
_cell.length_b   1.000
_cell.length_c   1.000
_cell.angle_alpha   90.00
_cell.angle_beta   90.00
_cell.angle_gamma   90.00
#
_symmetry.space_group_name_H-M   'P 1'
#
loop_
_entity.id
_entity.type
_entity.pdbx_description
1 polymer ?
#
loop_
_entity_poly.entity_id
_entity_poly.type
_entity_poly.pdbx_seq_one_letter_code
_entity_poly.pdbx_strand_id
1 'polypeptide(L)'
;FATVFNDAKKISLDASFNAGSNFQTAENYEIKGSEASTQAKEFLSGVTMRLQQLYFSDMKADSLRKIKASDSLLMANDAQRIKFTEELKDFVSASIKKSTNPALTFYELGNYQPMAAQFGLKGIPNEEVDAIINDMVTKYPNHEGWAYIKRSISEKANKGWVGKEAPEIAMPDANGNIVKLSSYRGKYVLVDFW
;
A
#
# COMPACT_ATOMS: atom_id res chain seq x y z
N PHE A 1 13.57 12.54 -5.92
CA PHE A 1 13.24 13.02 -4.57
C PHE A 1 14.04 12.25 -3.54
N ALA A 2 14.54 12.95 -2.51
CA ALA A 2 15.13 12.33 -1.32
C ALA A 2 14.12 12.41 -0.17
N THR A 3 13.95 11.29 0.54
CA THR A 3 13.12 11.25 1.76
C THR A 3 14.05 11.32 2.97
N VAL A 4 13.82 12.29 3.83
CA VAL A 4 14.63 12.51 5.03
C VAL A 4 13.75 12.44 6.26
N PHE A 5 14.16 11.62 7.23
CA PHE A 5 13.50 11.47 8.53
C PHE A 5 14.24 12.30 9.59
N ASN A 6 13.50 12.99 10.42
CA ASN A 6 14.05 13.79 11.52
C ASN A 6 14.31 12.91 12.76
N ASP A 7 15.24 11.97 12.64
CA ASP A 7 15.63 11.02 13.69
C ASP A 7 16.97 11.36 14.35
N ALA A 8 17.61 12.45 13.92
CA ALA A 8 18.91 12.90 14.44
C ALA A 8 19.01 14.42 14.48
N LYS A 9 19.88 14.94 15.37
CA LYS A 9 20.09 16.40 15.56
C LYS A 9 20.71 17.09 14.34
N LYS A 10 21.48 16.37 13.55
CA LYS A 10 22.14 16.89 12.35
C LYS A 10 22.11 15.83 11.26
N ILE A 11 21.56 16.20 10.14
CA ILE A 11 21.48 15.35 8.94
C ILE A 11 22.06 16.16 7.80
N SER A 12 22.96 15.57 7.02
CA SER A 12 23.48 16.16 5.78
C SER A 12 23.05 15.34 4.58
N LEU A 13 22.73 16.04 3.51
CA LEU A 13 22.42 15.46 2.21
C LEU A 13 23.39 16.04 1.18
N ASP A 14 24.23 15.17 0.63
CA ASP A 14 25.16 15.50 -0.44
C ASP A 14 24.59 14.94 -1.75
N ALA A 15 24.39 15.77 -2.78
CA ALA A 15 23.84 15.35 -4.04
C ALA A 15 24.71 15.84 -5.21
N SER A 16 24.93 14.96 -6.20
CA SER A 16 25.58 15.31 -7.46
C SER A 16 24.54 15.47 -8.56
N PHE A 17 24.70 16.51 -9.38
CA PHE A 17 23.80 16.82 -10.49
C PHE A 17 24.58 16.79 -11.81
N ASN A 18 23.90 16.31 -12.87
CA ASN A 18 24.49 16.35 -14.20
C ASN A 18 24.32 17.77 -14.80
N ALA A 19 25.44 18.46 -15.05
CA ALA A 19 25.44 19.83 -15.53
C ALA A 19 24.95 19.99 -16.99
N GLY A 20 24.70 18.89 -17.71
CA GLY A 20 24.38 18.90 -19.14
C GLY A 20 22.91 18.70 -19.48
N SER A 21 22.01 18.51 -18.50
CA SER A 21 20.59 18.28 -18.78
C SER A 21 19.72 19.51 -18.44
N ASN A 22 18.71 19.76 -19.28
CA ASN A 22 17.69 20.81 -19.02
C ASN A 22 16.83 20.49 -17.77
N PHE A 23 16.95 19.29 -17.22
CA PHE A 23 16.35 18.85 -15.97
C PHE A 23 17.45 18.51 -14.99
N GLN A 24 17.53 19.26 -13.89
CA GLN A 24 18.44 18.96 -12.78
C GLN A 24 17.89 17.76 -11.99
N THR A 25 18.17 16.55 -12.46
CA THR A 25 18.00 15.33 -11.68
C THR A 25 19.30 14.98 -10.99
N ALA A 26 19.24 14.73 -9.71
CA ALA A 26 20.40 14.22 -8.98
C ALA A 26 20.77 12.84 -9.53
N GLU A 27 22.02 12.67 -10.00
CA GLU A 27 22.53 11.38 -10.44
C GLU A 27 22.69 10.43 -9.25
N ASN A 28 23.13 10.98 -8.14
CA ASN A 28 23.28 10.27 -6.89
C ASN A 28 23.11 11.24 -5.72
N TYR A 29 22.74 10.72 -4.57
CA TYR A 29 22.74 11.46 -3.32
C TYR A 29 23.14 10.54 -2.16
N GLU A 30 23.79 11.13 -1.16
CA GLU A 30 24.18 10.46 0.07
C GLU A 30 23.54 11.17 1.25
N ILE A 31 23.01 10.40 2.21
CA ILE A 31 22.45 10.94 3.45
C ILE A 31 23.33 10.47 4.60
N LYS A 32 23.76 11.40 5.44
CA LYS A 32 24.60 11.13 6.61
C LYS A 32 23.90 11.62 7.88
N GLY A 33 24.07 10.88 8.96
CA GLY A 33 23.57 11.25 10.29
C GLY A 33 22.15 10.81 10.58
N SER A 34 21.45 10.15 9.65
CA SER A 34 20.11 9.58 9.84
C SER A 34 20.08 8.15 9.33
N GLU A 35 19.89 7.19 10.23
CA GLU A 35 19.76 5.78 9.87
C GLU A 35 18.43 5.52 9.16
N ALA A 36 17.33 6.10 9.63
CA ALA A 36 16.01 5.94 9.00
C ALA A 36 15.99 6.50 7.57
N SER A 37 16.68 7.64 7.32
CA SER A 37 16.77 8.20 5.97
C SER A 37 17.61 7.34 5.03
N THR A 38 18.69 6.73 5.54
CA THR A 38 19.51 5.80 4.77
C THR A 38 18.72 4.54 4.42
N GLN A 39 18.01 3.97 5.38
CA GLN A 39 17.12 2.81 5.16
C GLN A 39 15.98 3.13 4.18
N ALA A 40 15.39 4.34 4.25
CA ALA A 40 14.38 4.79 3.28
C ALA A 40 14.94 4.86 1.85
N LYS A 41 16.17 5.34 1.68
CA LYS A 41 16.86 5.35 0.38
C LYS A 41 17.06 3.93 -0.15
N GLU A 42 17.53 3.02 0.71
CA GLU A 42 17.71 1.60 0.36
C GLU A 42 16.38 0.95 -0.02
N PHE A 43 15.33 1.21 0.75
CA PHE A 43 13.98 0.74 0.46
C PHE A 43 13.49 1.22 -0.91
N LEU A 44 13.53 2.53 -1.15
CA LEU A 44 13.08 3.09 -2.44
C LEU A 44 13.88 2.55 -3.63
N SER A 45 15.19 2.47 -3.49
CA SER A 45 16.06 1.92 -4.54
C SER A 45 15.76 0.44 -4.80
N GLY A 46 15.57 -0.34 -3.73
CA GLY A 46 15.25 -1.75 -3.82
C GLY A 46 13.88 -2.03 -4.42
N VAL A 47 12.87 -1.21 -4.09
CA VAL A 47 11.52 -1.27 -4.70
C VAL A 47 11.61 -0.90 -6.17
N THR A 48 12.26 0.22 -6.50
CA THR A 48 12.40 0.68 -7.89
C THR A 48 13.06 -0.37 -8.78
N MET A 49 14.15 -0.98 -8.33
CA MET A 49 14.85 -2.03 -9.08
C MET A 49 13.94 -3.23 -9.38
N ARG A 50 13.13 -3.66 -8.42
CA ARG A 50 12.22 -4.80 -8.58
C ARG A 50 11.01 -4.46 -9.45
N LEU A 51 10.51 -3.23 -9.36
CA LEU A 51 9.48 -2.74 -10.28
C LEU A 51 9.98 -2.67 -11.72
N GLN A 52 11.24 -2.31 -11.94
CA GLN A 52 11.84 -2.36 -13.28
C GLN A 52 11.88 -3.80 -13.84
N GLN A 53 12.19 -4.79 -13.01
CA GLN A 53 12.16 -6.20 -13.43
C GLN A 53 10.74 -6.64 -13.84
N LEU A 54 9.73 -6.24 -13.08
CA LEU A 54 8.32 -6.48 -13.43
C LEU A 54 7.93 -5.80 -14.74
N TYR A 55 8.29 -4.53 -14.90
CA TYR A 55 8.05 -3.79 -16.13
C TYR A 55 8.68 -4.45 -17.36
N PHE A 56 9.94 -4.88 -17.28
CA PHE A 56 10.59 -5.61 -18.37
C PHE A 56 9.94 -6.97 -18.66
N SER A 57 9.46 -7.66 -17.63
CA SER A 57 8.70 -8.91 -17.81
C SER A 57 7.39 -8.66 -18.55
N ASP A 58 6.66 -7.58 -18.24
CA ASP A 58 5.42 -7.21 -18.91
C ASP A 58 5.69 -6.80 -20.39
N MET A 59 6.73 -6.00 -20.64
CA MET A 59 7.15 -5.66 -22.00
C MET A 59 7.54 -6.90 -22.81
N LYS A 60 8.21 -7.87 -22.20
CA LYS A 60 8.57 -9.15 -22.83
C LYS A 60 7.32 -9.95 -23.16
N ALA A 61 6.33 -10.03 -22.26
CA ALA A 61 5.07 -10.69 -22.52
C ALA A 61 4.35 -10.10 -23.75
N ASP A 62 4.28 -8.77 -23.84
CA ASP A 62 3.68 -8.08 -24.96
C ASP A 62 4.42 -8.36 -26.28
N SER A 63 5.75 -8.40 -26.23
CA SER A 63 6.56 -8.74 -27.40
C SER A 63 6.33 -10.19 -27.85
N LEU A 64 6.26 -11.14 -26.90
CA LEU A 64 5.97 -12.56 -27.18
C LEU A 64 4.58 -12.74 -27.82
N ARG A 65 3.57 -12.01 -27.32
CA ARG A 65 2.22 -12.04 -27.91
C ARG A 65 2.20 -11.49 -29.33
N LYS A 66 2.90 -10.38 -29.60
CA LYS A 66 2.98 -9.77 -30.94
C LYS A 66 3.59 -10.71 -31.98
N ILE A 67 4.60 -11.48 -31.62
CA ILE A 67 5.24 -12.45 -32.50
C ILE A 67 4.53 -13.81 -32.52
N LYS A 68 3.40 -13.96 -31.82
CA LYS A 68 2.66 -15.24 -31.66
C LYS A 68 3.57 -16.38 -31.19
N ALA A 69 4.39 -16.09 -30.17
CA ALA A 69 5.28 -17.07 -29.55
C ALA A 69 4.48 -18.25 -28.97
N SER A 70 5.15 -19.36 -28.73
CA SER A 70 4.52 -20.58 -28.17
C SER A 70 4.00 -20.30 -26.74
N ASP A 71 2.93 -20.98 -26.33
CA ASP A 71 2.36 -20.93 -24.99
C ASP A 71 3.41 -21.25 -23.92
N SER A 72 4.34 -22.15 -24.19
CA SER A 72 5.44 -22.48 -23.28
C SER A 72 6.31 -21.26 -22.94
N LEU A 73 6.60 -20.39 -23.91
CA LEU A 73 7.38 -19.17 -23.68
C LEU A 73 6.58 -18.13 -22.89
N LEU A 74 5.28 -18.00 -23.15
CA LEU A 74 4.40 -17.13 -22.38
C LEU A 74 4.29 -17.61 -20.92
N MET A 75 4.03 -18.90 -20.72
CA MET A 75 3.97 -19.49 -19.37
C MET A 75 5.28 -19.33 -18.58
N ALA A 76 6.43 -19.49 -19.25
CA ALA A 76 7.73 -19.28 -18.61
C ALA A 76 7.93 -17.81 -18.18
N ASN A 77 7.46 -16.85 -19.00
CA ASN A 77 7.52 -15.44 -18.64
C ASN A 77 6.57 -15.11 -17.48
N ASP A 78 5.37 -15.67 -17.47
CA ASP A 78 4.39 -15.47 -16.39
C ASP A 78 4.90 -16.07 -15.07
N ALA A 79 5.53 -17.24 -15.09
CA ALA A 79 6.18 -17.84 -13.93
C ALA A 79 7.30 -16.92 -13.39
N GLN A 80 8.11 -16.34 -14.28
CA GLN A 80 9.15 -15.39 -13.88
C GLN A 80 8.56 -14.11 -13.27
N ARG A 81 7.47 -13.59 -13.83
CA ARG A 81 6.76 -12.42 -13.30
C ARG A 81 6.21 -12.69 -11.90
N ILE A 82 5.62 -13.85 -11.67
CA ILE A 82 5.15 -14.26 -10.33
C ILE A 82 6.31 -14.25 -9.34
N LYS A 83 7.45 -14.82 -9.71
CA LYS A 83 8.65 -14.83 -8.87
C LYS A 83 9.11 -13.41 -8.50
N PHE A 84 9.18 -12.49 -9.46
CA PHE A 84 9.53 -11.09 -9.21
C PHE A 84 8.54 -10.39 -8.27
N THR A 85 7.24 -10.73 -8.36
CA THR A 85 6.21 -10.20 -7.45
C THR A 85 6.44 -10.68 -6.02
N GLU A 86 6.76 -11.96 -5.81
CA GLU A 86 7.10 -12.49 -4.48
C GLU A 86 8.39 -11.88 -3.94
N GLU A 87 9.43 -11.76 -4.77
CA GLU A 87 10.70 -11.14 -4.38
C GLU A 87 10.53 -9.68 -3.95
N LEU A 88 9.63 -8.93 -4.60
CA LEU A 88 9.30 -7.57 -4.21
C LEU A 88 8.59 -7.54 -2.85
N LYS A 89 7.57 -8.36 -2.67
CA LYS A 89 6.83 -8.47 -1.39
C LYS A 89 7.77 -8.86 -0.25
N ASP A 90 8.60 -9.88 -0.46
CA ASP A 90 9.52 -10.39 0.57
C ASP A 90 10.58 -9.35 0.94
N PHE A 91 11.09 -8.59 -0.04
CA PHE A 91 12.00 -7.48 0.20
C PHE A 91 11.34 -6.40 1.09
N VAL A 92 10.12 -6.01 0.78
CA VAL A 92 9.38 -5.00 1.56
C VAL A 92 9.08 -5.50 2.98
N SER A 93 8.60 -6.74 3.13
CA SER A 93 8.36 -7.35 4.44
C SER A 93 9.64 -7.41 5.27
N ALA A 94 10.79 -7.75 4.66
CA ALA A 94 12.08 -7.79 5.33
C ALA A 94 12.54 -6.37 5.76
N SER A 95 12.35 -5.35 4.92
CA SER A 95 12.67 -3.95 5.24
C SER A 95 11.87 -3.48 6.46
N ILE A 96 10.56 -3.68 6.44
CA ILE A 96 9.66 -3.32 7.54
C ILE A 96 10.06 -4.01 8.85
N LYS A 97 10.36 -5.31 8.80
CA LYS A 97 10.81 -6.08 9.99
C LYS A 97 12.15 -5.62 10.55
N LYS A 98 13.03 -5.13 9.70
CA LYS A 98 14.33 -4.57 10.09
C LYS A 98 14.22 -3.18 10.69
N SER A 99 13.18 -2.42 10.34
CA SER A 99 13.02 -1.04 10.76
C SER A 99 12.79 -0.93 12.28
N THR A 100 13.57 -0.07 12.93
CA THR A 100 13.41 0.31 14.35
C THR A 100 12.78 1.70 14.51
N ASN A 101 12.53 2.41 13.40
CA ASN A 101 11.94 3.74 13.40
C ASN A 101 10.46 3.68 13.00
N PRO A 102 9.53 4.12 13.88
CA PRO A 102 8.10 4.01 13.61
C PRO A 102 7.63 4.83 12.41
N ALA A 103 8.26 5.97 12.14
CA ALA A 103 7.93 6.80 10.97
C ALA A 103 8.40 6.16 9.67
N LEU A 104 9.56 5.49 9.68
CA LEU A 104 10.05 4.73 8.53
C LEU A 104 9.13 3.53 8.24
N THR A 105 8.77 2.74 9.24
CA THR A 105 7.84 1.61 9.08
C THR A 105 6.48 2.09 8.52
N PHE A 106 5.98 3.23 9.03
CA PHE A 106 4.76 3.86 8.52
C PHE A 106 4.91 4.26 7.04
N TYR A 107 6.04 4.84 6.68
CA TYR A 107 6.35 5.25 5.32
C TYR A 107 6.44 4.05 4.36
N GLU A 108 7.17 3.00 4.72
CA GLU A 108 7.34 1.80 3.90
C GLU A 108 6.01 1.09 3.64
N LEU A 109 5.22 0.86 4.70
CA LEU A 109 3.92 0.22 4.59
C LEU A 109 2.92 1.08 3.80
N GLY A 110 2.88 2.39 4.10
CA GLY A 110 1.98 3.35 3.46
C GLY A 110 2.28 3.59 1.98
N ASN A 111 3.52 3.40 1.53
CA ASN A 111 3.88 3.47 0.11
C ASN A 111 3.61 2.14 -0.61
N TYR A 112 3.95 1.01 0.01
CA TYR A 112 3.87 -0.28 -0.68
C TYR A 112 2.45 -0.79 -0.87
N GLN A 113 1.60 -0.76 0.16
CA GLN A 113 0.26 -1.34 0.08
C GLN A 113 -0.63 -0.70 -1.01
N PRO A 114 -0.75 0.65 -1.11
CA PRO A 114 -1.50 1.27 -2.19
C PRO A 114 -0.89 1.02 -3.56
N MET A 115 0.44 1.04 -3.67
CA MET A 115 1.16 0.77 -4.91
C MET A 115 0.90 -0.67 -5.39
N ALA A 116 0.98 -1.65 -4.49
CA ALA A 116 0.70 -3.05 -4.82
C ALA A 116 -0.74 -3.20 -5.35
N ALA A 117 -1.71 -2.59 -4.69
CA ALA A 117 -3.11 -2.61 -5.13
C ALA A 117 -3.28 -1.93 -6.50
N GLN A 118 -2.65 -0.78 -6.73
CA GLN A 118 -2.72 -0.03 -7.98
C GLN A 118 -2.16 -0.81 -9.18
N PHE A 119 -1.06 -1.53 -8.98
CA PHE A 119 -0.39 -2.29 -10.05
C PHE A 119 -0.81 -3.76 -10.10
N GLY A 120 -1.83 -4.17 -9.35
CA GLY A 120 -2.28 -5.56 -9.30
C GLY A 120 -1.20 -6.52 -8.80
N LEU A 121 -0.32 -6.04 -7.92
CA LEU A 121 0.73 -6.81 -7.29
C LEU A 121 0.25 -7.38 -5.95
N LYS A 122 0.97 -8.39 -5.48
CA LYS A 122 0.67 -9.00 -4.18
C LYS A 122 1.17 -8.09 -3.05
N GLY A 123 0.25 -7.52 -2.30
CA GLY A 123 0.54 -6.75 -1.10
C GLY A 123 0.96 -7.63 0.08
N ILE A 124 1.32 -7.00 1.20
CA ILE A 124 1.49 -7.68 2.49
C ILE A 124 0.10 -8.18 2.95
N PRO A 125 -0.04 -9.44 3.39
CA PRO A 125 -1.29 -9.97 3.89
C PRO A 125 -1.89 -9.13 5.03
N ASN A 126 -3.22 -9.03 5.09
CA ASN A 126 -3.90 -8.20 6.09
C ASN A 126 -3.52 -8.60 7.52
N GLU A 127 -3.39 -9.88 7.80
CA GLU A 127 -2.99 -10.40 9.11
C GLU A 127 -1.58 -9.91 9.51
N GLU A 128 -0.66 -9.84 8.54
CA GLU A 128 0.69 -9.32 8.77
C GLU A 128 0.67 -7.79 8.94
N VAL A 129 -0.14 -7.07 8.18
CA VAL A 129 -0.37 -5.63 8.35
C VAL A 129 -0.93 -5.31 9.73
N ASP A 130 -1.93 -6.06 10.19
CA ASP A 130 -2.53 -5.90 11.51
C ASP A 130 -1.51 -6.19 12.62
N ALA A 131 -0.67 -7.20 12.45
CA ALA A 131 0.41 -7.51 13.39
C ALA A 131 1.43 -6.37 13.47
N ILE A 132 1.85 -5.79 12.33
CA ILE A 132 2.75 -4.65 12.28
C ILE A 132 2.12 -3.43 13.01
N ILE A 133 0.87 -3.11 12.72
CA ILE A 133 0.17 -1.99 13.34
C ILE A 133 0.07 -2.17 14.87
N ASN A 134 -0.28 -3.36 15.32
CA ASN A 134 -0.38 -3.67 16.75
C ASN A 134 0.98 -3.58 17.46
N ASP A 135 2.04 -4.09 16.83
CA ASP A 135 3.41 -4.00 17.34
C ASP A 135 3.87 -2.54 17.45
N MET A 136 3.64 -1.73 16.40
CA MET A 136 4.01 -0.31 16.37
C MET A 136 3.25 0.51 17.41
N VAL A 137 1.95 0.30 17.58
CA VAL A 137 1.16 0.98 18.62
C VAL A 137 1.63 0.58 20.03
N THR A 138 2.04 -0.67 20.22
CA THR A 138 2.53 -1.14 21.50
C THR A 138 3.90 -0.56 21.84
N LYS A 139 4.82 -0.54 20.89
CA LYS A 139 6.17 0.00 21.05
C LYS A 139 6.22 1.53 21.11
N TYR A 140 5.33 2.17 20.38
CA TYR A 140 5.31 3.62 20.20
C TYR A 140 3.90 4.20 20.48
N PRO A 141 3.41 4.12 21.73
CA PRO A 141 2.03 4.49 22.08
C PRO A 141 1.70 5.96 21.83
N ASN A 142 2.71 6.83 21.82
CA ASN A 142 2.54 8.27 21.57
C ASN A 142 2.69 8.67 20.09
N HIS A 143 2.86 7.70 19.18
CA HIS A 143 2.96 7.98 17.74
C HIS A 143 1.56 8.14 17.15
N GLU A 144 1.14 9.37 16.90
CA GLU A 144 -0.22 9.72 16.45
C GLU A 144 -0.66 8.99 15.17
N GLY A 145 0.25 8.82 14.19
CA GLY A 145 -0.05 8.14 12.93
C GLY A 145 -0.48 6.68 13.13
N TRP A 146 0.23 5.92 13.97
CA TRP A 146 -0.13 4.54 14.27
C TRP A 146 -1.41 4.44 15.08
N ALA A 147 -1.60 5.32 16.07
CA ALA A 147 -2.83 5.40 16.85
C ALA A 147 -4.04 5.73 15.96
N TYR A 148 -3.87 6.65 15.01
CA TYR A 148 -4.91 6.99 14.02
C TYR A 148 -5.29 5.80 13.13
N ILE A 149 -4.32 5.10 12.55
CA ILE A 149 -4.59 3.92 11.70
C ILE A 149 -5.35 2.84 12.49
N LYS A 150 -4.87 2.49 13.69
CA LYS A 150 -5.53 1.49 14.53
C LYS A 150 -6.98 1.86 14.83
N ARG A 151 -7.23 3.12 15.17
CA ARG A 151 -8.59 3.63 15.41
C ARG A 151 -9.45 3.54 14.14
N SER A 152 -8.93 3.98 13.00
CA SER A 152 -9.64 3.96 11.71
C SER A 152 -10.03 2.55 11.29
N ILE A 153 -9.16 1.54 11.48
CA ILE A 153 -9.47 0.13 11.20
C ILE A 153 -10.58 -0.36 12.14
N SER A 154 -10.46 -0.06 13.45
CA SER A 154 -11.47 -0.44 14.44
C SER A 154 -12.82 0.21 14.15
N GLU A 155 -12.83 1.47 13.75
CA GLU A 155 -14.06 2.18 13.38
C GLU A 155 -14.69 1.62 12.11
N LYS A 156 -13.90 1.27 11.09
CA LYS A 156 -14.41 0.60 9.88
C LYS A 156 -15.01 -0.76 10.20
N ALA A 157 -14.35 -1.56 11.02
CA ALA A 157 -14.88 -2.84 11.49
C ALA A 157 -16.19 -2.68 12.28
N ASN A 158 -16.30 -1.62 13.08
CA ASN A 158 -17.51 -1.32 13.87
C ASN A 158 -18.63 -0.65 13.07
N LYS A 159 -18.28 0.09 11.98
CA LYS A 159 -19.27 0.73 11.09
C LYS A 159 -19.83 -0.21 10.01
N GLY A 160 -19.32 -1.43 9.90
CA GLY A 160 -19.90 -2.44 9.03
C GLY A 160 -21.32 -2.79 9.51
N TRP A 161 -22.35 -2.45 8.72
CA TRP A 161 -23.76 -2.77 8.97
C TRP A 161 -24.12 -4.21 8.58
N VAL A 162 -23.20 -4.92 7.91
CA VAL A 162 -23.40 -6.31 7.50
C VAL A 162 -23.58 -7.20 8.74
N GLY A 163 -24.68 -7.92 8.80
CA GLY A 163 -25.04 -8.77 9.92
C GLY A 163 -25.63 -8.04 11.14
N LYS A 164 -25.76 -6.72 11.09
CA LYS A 164 -26.46 -5.93 12.13
C LYS A 164 -27.90 -5.64 11.73
N GLU A 165 -28.77 -5.46 12.71
CA GLU A 165 -30.14 -5.03 12.46
C GLU A 165 -30.11 -3.59 11.89
N ALA A 166 -30.79 -3.41 10.75
CA ALA A 166 -30.92 -2.08 10.16
C ALA A 166 -31.78 -1.18 11.06
N PRO A 167 -31.42 0.11 11.21
CA PRO A 167 -32.29 1.05 11.90
C PRO A 167 -33.65 1.16 11.20
N GLU A 168 -34.71 1.42 11.98
CA GLU A 168 -36.04 1.61 11.40
C GLU A 168 -36.06 2.86 10.51
N ILE A 169 -36.55 2.69 9.30
CA ILE A 169 -36.85 3.77 8.37
C ILE A 169 -38.37 3.80 8.19
N ALA A 170 -39.00 4.94 8.47
CA ALA A 170 -40.42 5.16 8.31
C ALA A 170 -40.61 6.40 7.42
N MET A 171 -41.19 6.21 6.24
CA MET A 171 -41.43 7.28 5.27
C MET A 171 -42.82 7.18 4.65
N PRO A 172 -43.43 8.32 4.27
CA PRO A 172 -44.70 8.29 3.55
C PRO A 172 -44.51 7.75 2.13
N ASP A 173 -45.45 6.94 1.65
CA ASP A 173 -45.58 6.56 0.25
C ASP A 173 -46.20 7.71 -0.60
N ALA A 174 -46.40 7.47 -1.88
CA ALA A 174 -47.03 8.44 -2.79
C ALA A 174 -48.46 8.81 -2.41
N ASN A 175 -49.14 8.01 -1.55
CA ASN A 175 -50.50 8.24 -1.07
C ASN A 175 -50.51 8.86 0.35
N GLY A 176 -49.32 9.11 0.93
CA GLY A 176 -49.21 9.66 2.27
C GLY A 176 -49.24 8.61 3.40
N ASN A 177 -49.30 7.30 3.11
CA ASN A 177 -49.27 6.27 4.13
C ASN A 177 -47.85 6.02 4.61
N ILE A 178 -47.66 5.88 5.91
CA ILE A 178 -46.35 5.58 6.48
C ILE A 178 -45.98 4.12 6.21
N VAL A 179 -44.90 3.94 5.43
CA VAL A 179 -44.27 2.65 5.16
C VAL A 179 -43.02 2.52 6.05
N LYS A 180 -42.90 1.40 6.76
CA LYS A 180 -41.81 1.08 7.66
C LYS A 180 -40.92 0.01 7.05
N LEU A 181 -39.57 0.16 7.19
CA LEU A 181 -38.63 -0.86 6.74
C LEU A 181 -38.89 -2.22 7.40
N SER A 182 -39.29 -2.22 8.66
CA SER A 182 -39.66 -3.44 9.41
C SER A 182 -40.84 -4.22 8.82
N SER A 183 -41.72 -3.58 8.02
CA SER A 183 -42.85 -4.26 7.33
C SER A 183 -42.39 -5.20 6.21
N TYR A 184 -41.09 -5.10 5.78
CA TYR A 184 -40.49 -5.93 4.75
C TYR A 184 -39.61 -7.05 5.33
N ARG A 185 -39.68 -7.34 6.63
CA ARG A 185 -38.90 -8.44 7.22
C ARG A 185 -39.13 -9.75 6.46
N GLY A 186 -38.07 -10.50 6.23
CA GLY A 186 -38.06 -11.73 5.42
C GLY A 186 -37.96 -11.53 3.91
N LYS A 187 -37.82 -10.28 3.45
CA LYS A 187 -37.60 -9.94 2.04
C LYS A 187 -36.22 -9.24 1.87
N TYR A 188 -35.66 -9.31 0.66
CA TYR A 188 -34.56 -8.46 0.28
C TYR A 188 -35.09 -7.07 -0.09
N VAL A 189 -34.53 -6.04 0.51
CA VAL A 189 -34.91 -4.63 0.27
C VAL A 189 -33.67 -3.86 -0.17
N LEU A 190 -33.74 -3.21 -1.32
CA LEU A 190 -32.77 -2.21 -1.75
C LEU A 190 -33.26 -0.85 -1.27
N VAL A 191 -32.43 -0.15 -0.49
CA VAL A 191 -32.70 1.23 -0.06
C VAL A 191 -31.77 2.14 -0.84
N ASP A 192 -32.35 3.09 -1.59
CA ASP A 192 -31.62 4.08 -2.38
C ASP A 192 -31.91 5.47 -1.82
N PHE A 193 -30.84 6.29 -1.69
CA PHE A 193 -30.90 7.67 -1.21
C PHE A 193 -30.39 8.60 -2.31
N TRP A 194 -31.27 9.37 -2.86
CA TRP A 194 -30.98 10.33 -3.95
C TRP A 194 -31.73 11.66 -3.74
#